data_59230ae936b5d5d8e94b5525aaefcd07
#
_entry.id   59230ae936b5d5d8e94b5525aaefcd07
#
_cell.length_a   1.000
_cell.length_b   1.000
_cell.length_c   1.000
_cell.angle_alpha   90.00
_cell.angle_beta   90.00
_cell.angle_gamma   90.00
#
_symmetry.space_group_name_H-M   'P 1'
#
loop_
_entity.id
_entity.type
_entity.pdbx_description
1 polymer ?
#
loop_
_entity_poly.entity_id
_entity_poly.type
_entity_poly.pdbx_seq_one_letter_code
_entity_poly.pdbx_strand_id
1 'polypeptide(L)'
;MFVFVTFTGINKIMGEAKIMEICMKMWAGIYKEILSGHMDVVRYLVLLMVTMAAAADDYKRYKISNRIIIGGLILSAMVCIAEMYMMYVVSKNGVDNTYGGYKGYKDIGLMYLSGMVWALVVSYVLYKVMAIGAGDVKLFMVVGTFMGYKDVMYIIVIALFAGAFIGVAEALGRKEIMLVTGKSMHKFHFSYAIMAGVCMMVCLKSAGI
;
A
#
# COMPACT_ATOMS: atom_id res chain seq x y z
N MET A 1 61.86 -4.15 -23.42
CA MET A 1 61.60 -3.22 -22.33
C MET A 1 60.29 -2.43 -22.54
N PHE A 2 59.88 -2.08 -23.75
CA PHE A 2 58.64 -1.34 -24.03
C PHE A 2 57.34 -2.15 -23.86
N VAL A 3 57.33 -3.48 -24.06
CA VAL A 3 56.16 -4.34 -23.97
C VAL A 3 55.71 -4.59 -22.51
N PHE A 4 56.67 -4.55 -21.55
CA PHE A 4 56.37 -4.78 -20.13
C PHE A 4 55.72 -3.56 -19.45
N VAL A 5 56.03 -2.34 -19.90
CA VAL A 5 55.44 -1.09 -19.36
C VAL A 5 53.97 -0.92 -19.80
N THR A 6 53.64 -1.38 -21.01
CA THR A 6 52.27 -1.35 -21.50
C THR A 6 51.35 -2.36 -20.79
N PHE A 7 51.85 -3.53 -20.42
CA PHE A 7 51.08 -4.57 -19.75
C PHE A 7 50.76 -4.21 -18.28
N THR A 8 51.66 -3.56 -17.56
CA THR A 8 51.44 -3.05 -16.21
C THR A 8 50.49 -1.86 -16.20
N GLY A 9 50.52 -0.99 -17.21
CA GLY A 9 49.60 0.12 -17.37
C GLY A 9 48.16 -0.35 -17.65
N ILE A 10 48.00 -1.34 -18.52
CA ILE A 10 46.64 -1.91 -18.83
C ILE A 10 46.05 -2.63 -17.61
N ASN A 11 46.86 -3.40 -16.86
CA ASN A 11 46.38 -4.07 -15.64
C ASN A 11 46.00 -3.08 -14.54
N LYS A 12 46.72 -1.94 -14.44
CA LYS A 12 46.35 -0.87 -13.48
C LYS A 12 45.06 -0.19 -13.86
N ILE A 13 44.87 0.14 -15.14
CA ILE A 13 43.60 0.74 -15.66
C ILE A 13 42.43 -0.23 -15.53
N MET A 14 42.64 -1.52 -15.79
CA MET A 14 41.63 -2.56 -15.58
C MET A 14 41.27 -2.75 -14.10
N GLY A 15 42.27 -2.62 -13.20
CA GLY A 15 42.07 -2.64 -11.75
C GLY A 15 41.24 -1.44 -11.28
N GLU A 16 41.55 -0.25 -11.74
CA GLU A 16 40.81 0.98 -11.41
C GLU A 16 39.38 0.96 -11.97
N ALA A 17 39.17 0.47 -13.19
CA ALA A 17 37.85 0.29 -13.77
C ALA A 17 36.99 -0.70 -12.97
N LYS A 18 37.63 -1.79 -12.49
CA LYS A 18 36.93 -2.80 -11.68
C LYS A 18 36.58 -2.28 -10.28
N ILE A 19 37.45 -1.48 -9.68
CA ILE A 19 37.16 -0.81 -8.40
C ILE A 19 36.05 0.21 -8.58
N MET A 20 36.07 1.00 -9.65
CA MET A 20 35.04 1.97 -9.95
C MET A 20 33.66 1.28 -10.18
N GLU A 21 33.62 0.13 -10.85
CA GLU A 21 32.44 -0.69 -11.03
C GLU A 21 31.90 -1.22 -9.68
N ILE A 22 32.77 -1.69 -8.80
CA ILE A 22 32.40 -2.14 -7.45
C ILE A 22 31.86 -0.97 -6.62
N CYS A 23 32.53 0.19 -6.66
CA CYS A 23 32.04 1.39 -5.98
C CYS A 23 30.68 1.84 -6.51
N MET A 24 30.46 1.82 -7.83
CA MET A 24 29.15 2.16 -8.41
C MET A 24 28.07 1.16 -8.01
N LYS A 25 28.38 -0.13 -7.96
CA LYS A 25 27.43 -1.17 -7.48
C LYS A 25 27.09 -1.00 -6.01
N MET A 26 28.09 -0.68 -5.16
CA MET A 26 27.84 -0.38 -3.74
C MET A 26 26.98 0.87 -3.57
N TRP A 27 27.29 1.97 -4.25
CA TRP A 27 26.50 3.20 -4.22
C TRP A 27 25.07 2.98 -4.71
N ALA A 28 24.91 2.25 -5.80
CA ALA A 28 23.59 1.90 -6.32
C ALA A 28 22.79 1.00 -5.34
N GLY A 29 23.47 0.10 -4.61
CA GLY A 29 22.84 -0.72 -3.55
C GLY A 29 22.36 0.13 -2.37
N ILE A 30 23.22 1.01 -1.84
CA ILE A 30 22.86 1.94 -0.75
C ILE A 30 21.74 2.89 -1.18
N TYR A 31 21.82 3.44 -2.39
CA TYR A 31 20.81 4.32 -2.95
C TYR A 31 19.45 3.60 -3.11
N LYS A 32 19.48 2.34 -3.54
CA LYS A 32 18.30 1.48 -3.65
C LYS A 32 17.62 1.28 -2.28
N GLU A 33 18.39 0.96 -1.24
CA GLU A 33 17.87 0.65 0.09
C GLU A 33 17.26 1.90 0.75
N ILE A 34 17.95 3.04 0.66
CA ILE A 34 17.43 4.32 1.12
C ILE A 34 16.17 4.71 0.35
N LEU A 35 16.17 4.58 -0.97
CA LEU A 35 15.05 4.97 -1.81
C LEU A 35 13.84 4.06 -1.64
N SER A 36 14.05 2.74 -1.46
CA SER A 36 12.97 1.78 -1.21
C SER A 36 12.21 2.10 0.07
N GLY A 37 12.92 2.32 1.16
CA GLY A 37 12.30 2.71 2.43
C GLY A 37 11.50 4.01 2.34
N HIS A 38 11.99 5.00 1.60
CA HIS A 38 11.27 6.28 1.42
C HIS A 38 10.01 6.13 0.58
N MET A 39 10.01 5.28 -0.46
CA MET A 39 8.84 5.07 -1.30
C MET A 39 7.73 4.32 -0.57
N ASP A 40 8.06 3.32 0.25
CA ASP A 40 7.08 2.65 1.10
C ASP A 40 6.44 3.64 2.09
N VAL A 41 7.23 4.52 2.71
CA VAL A 41 6.72 5.56 3.61
C VAL A 41 5.77 6.52 2.86
N VAL A 42 6.15 6.99 1.68
CA VAL A 42 5.27 7.85 0.85
C VAL A 42 3.97 7.15 0.52
N ARG A 43 4.03 5.89 0.12
CA ARG A 43 2.85 5.07 -0.19
C ARG A 43 1.91 4.98 1.00
N TYR A 44 2.42 4.69 2.20
CA TYR A 44 1.62 4.59 3.42
C TYR A 44 1.06 5.94 3.88
N LEU A 45 1.83 7.02 3.76
CA LEU A 45 1.34 8.38 4.08
C LEU A 45 0.19 8.80 3.16
N VAL A 46 0.32 8.56 1.86
CA VAL A 46 -0.75 8.85 0.89
C VAL A 46 -2.00 8.02 1.20
N LEU A 47 -1.84 6.74 1.50
CA LEU A 47 -2.93 5.86 1.88
C LEU A 47 -3.64 6.34 3.14
N LEU A 48 -2.88 6.71 4.19
CA LEU A 48 -3.45 7.25 5.42
C LEU A 48 -4.21 8.56 5.18
N MET A 49 -3.68 9.47 4.36
CA MET A 49 -4.39 10.70 3.99
C MET A 49 -5.71 10.41 3.27
N VAL A 50 -5.74 9.48 2.33
CA VAL A 50 -6.95 9.11 1.60
C VAL A 50 -7.98 8.46 2.53
N THR A 51 -7.56 7.55 3.41
CA THR A 51 -8.47 6.89 4.36
C THR A 51 -9.00 7.85 5.43
N MET A 52 -8.19 8.80 5.90
CA MET A 52 -8.63 9.89 6.79
C MET A 52 -9.65 10.79 6.10
N ALA A 53 -9.41 11.19 4.86
CA ALA A 53 -10.35 12.00 4.09
C ALA A 53 -11.69 11.28 3.88
N ALA A 54 -11.64 9.96 3.59
CA ALA A 54 -12.84 9.14 3.45
C ALA A 54 -13.62 9.03 4.77
N ALA A 55 -12.93 8.80 5.89
CA ALA A 55 -13.54 8.75 7.22
C ALA A 55 -14.17 10.09 7.62
N ALA A 56 -13.50 11.21 7.32
CA ALA A 56 -14.03 12.55 7.59
C ALA A 56 -15.27 12.89 6.76
N ASP A 57 -15.33 12.45 5.51
CA ASP A 57 -16.48 12.65 4.64
C ASP A 57 -17.67 11.75 5.08
N ASP A 58 -17.40 10.51 5.45
CA ASP A 58 -18.39 9.57 5.99
C ASP A 58 -18.97 10.10 7.30
N TYR A 59 -18.15 10.68 8.18
CA TYR A 59 -18.65 11.32 9.42
C TYR A 59 -19.64 12.46 9.15
N LYS A 60 -19.33 13.29 8.14
CA LYS A 60 -20.16 14.47 7.84
C LYS A 60 -21.43 14.12 7.06
N ARG A 61 -21.37 13.14 6.16
CA ARG A 61 -22.40 12.90 5.16
C ARG A 61 -23.04 11.52 5.24
N TYR A 62 -22.56 10.63 6.10
CA TYR A 62 -22.92 9.21 6.14
C TYR A 62 -22.79 8.52 4.77
N LYS A 63 -21.85 8.99 3.95
CA LYS A 63 -21.59 8.51 2.60
C LYS A 63 -20.22 8.95 2.14
N ILE A 64 -19.42 8.00 1.65
CA ILE A 64 -18.12 8.28 1.05
C ILE A 64 -18.32 8.88 -0.35
N SER A 65 -17.74 10.06 -0.60
CA SER A 65 -17.83 10.73 -1.89
C SER A 65 -17.01 9.98 -2.95
N ASN A 66 -17.61 9.81 -4.13
CA ASN A 66 -16.90 9.24 -5.27
C ASN A 66 -15.64 10.06 -5.66
N ARG A 67 -15.62 11.36 -5.35
CA ARG A 67 -14.45 12.23 -5.61
C ARG A 67 -13.23 11.77 -4.82
N ILE A 68 -13.40 11.37 -3.56
CA ILE A 68 -12.32 10.87 -2.71
C ILE A 68 -11.82 9.52 -3.26
N ILE A 69 -12.72 8.64 -3.68
CA ILE A 69 -12.37 7.34 -4.27
C ILE A 69 -11.57 7.52 -5.56
N ILE A 70 -12.06 8.38 -6.47
CA ILE A 70 -11.38 8.66 -7.74
C ILE A 70 -10.02 9.32 -7.47
N GLY A 71 -9.96 10.31 -6.56
CA GLY A 71 -8.71 10.94 -6.15
C GLY A 71 -7.72 9.94 -5.57
N GLY A 72 -8.17 9.02 -4.71
CA GLY A 72 -7.35 7.94 -4.16
C GLY A 72 -6.80 7.00 -5.23
N LEU A 73 -7.61 6.63 -6.23
CA LEU A 73 -7.16 5.82 -7.36
C LEU A 73 -6.13 6.55 -8.24
N ILE A 74 -6.33 7.84 -8.50
CA ILE A 74 -5.36 8.65 -9.25
C ILE A 74 -4.05 8.74 -8.48
N LEU A 75 -4.09 9.01 -7.19
CA LEU A 75 -2.89 9.06 -6.34
C LEU A 75 -2.18 7.71 -6.30
N SER A 76 -2.91 6.60 -6.20
CA SER A 76 -2.31 5.26 -6.23
C SER A 76 -1.63 4.98 -7.57
N ALA A 77 -2.24 5.39 -8.68
CA ALA A 77 -1.63 5.24 -10.01
C ALA A 77 -0.34 6.08 -10.15
N MET A 78 -0.34 7.32 -9.62
CA MET A 78 0.86 8.16 -9.62
C MET A 78 2.00 7.54 -8.80
N VAL A 79 1.71 7.02 -7.61
CA VAL A 79 2.70 6.33 -6.77
C VAL A 79 3.21 5.07 -7.45
N CYS A 80 2.32 4.26 -8.05
CA CYS A 80 2.68 3.07 -8.81
C CYS A 80 3.64 3.40 -9.97
N ILE A 81 3.33 4.43 -10.76
CA ILE A 81 4.20 4.86 -11.86
C ILE A 81 5.56 5.32 -11.35
N ALA A 82 5.59 6.07 -10.25
CA ALA A 82 6.84 6.52 -9.63
C ALA A 82 7.69 5.33 -9.14
N GLU A 83 7.09 4.34 -8.46
CA GLU A 83 7.79 3.13 -8.03
C GLU A 83 8.31 2.30 -9.21
N MET A 84 7.48 2.13 -10.25
CA MET A 84 7.90 1.43 -11.49
C MET A 84 9.05 2.14 -12.18
N TYR A 85 9.01 3.48 -12.28
CA TYR A 85 10.07 4.26 -12.88
C TYR A 85 11.39 4.16 -12.10
N MET A 86 11.32 4.25 -10.76
CA MET A 86 12.48 4.08 -9.90
C MET A 86 13.10 2.69 -10.05
N MET A 87 12.27 1.64 -10.08
CA MET A 87 12.72 0.28 -10.31
C MET A 87 13.38 0.10 -11.68
N TYR A 88 12.82 0.74 -12.71
CA TYR A 88 13.40 0.73 -14.06
C TYR A 88 14.80 1.39 -14.09
N VAL A 89 14.96 2.54 -13.43
CA VAL A 89 16.25 3.25 -13.34
C VAL A 89 17.30 2.41 -12.61
N VAL A 90 16.92 1.78 -11.49
CA VAL A 90 17.80 0.90 -10.71
C VAL A 90 18.22 -0.33 -11.54
N SER A 91 17.26 -0.92 -12.27
CA SER A 91 17.51 -2.06 -13.17
C SER A 91 18.52 -1.73 -14.27
N LYS A 92 18.39 -0.55 -14.87
CA LYS A 92 19.27 -0.11 -15.95
C LYS A 92 20.73 0.09 -15.48
N ASN A 93 20.93 0.40 -14.20
CA ASN A 93 22.25 0.60 -13.61
C ASN A 93 22.92 -0.70 -13.12
N GLY A 94 22.40 -1.88 -13.49
CA GLY A 94 23.02 -3.19 -13.25
C GLY A 94 22.99 -3.65 -11.79
N VAL A 95 22.10 -3.09 -10.97
CA VAL A 95 21.86 -3.52 -9.59
C VAL A 95 20.78 -4.59 -9.58
N ASP A 96 20.95 -5.63 -8.75
CA ASP A 96 19.98 -6.71 -8.62
C ASP A 96 18.57 -6.18 -8.35
N ASN A 97 17.62 -6.61 -9.20
CA ASN A 97 16.27 -6.08 -9.34
C ASN A 97 15.29 -6.54 -8.23
N THR A 98 15.76 -6.71 -6.99
CA THR A 98 14.87 -7.11 -5.90
C THR A 98 14.51 -5.90 -5.05
N TYR A 99 13.29 -5.42 -5.17
CA TYR A 99 12.72 -4.29 -4.42
C TYR A 99 11.53 -4.79 -3.62
N GLY A 100 11.59 -4.71 -2.28
CA GLY A 100 10.48 -5.14 -1.43
C GLY A 100 9.98 -6.58 -1.69
N GLY A 101 10.85 -7.49 -2.18
CA GLY A 101 10.48 -8.85 -2.58
C GLY A 101 10.02 -8.99 -4.04
N TYR A 102 9.94 -7.89 -4.80
CA TYR A 102 9.57 -7.88 -6.22
C TYR A 102 10.81 -7.92 -7.10
N LYS A 103 10.81 -8.83 -8.09
CA LYS A 103 11.96 -9.07 -8.97
C LYS A 103 12.01 -8.17 -10.21
N GLY A 104 10.99 -7.34 -10.44
CA GLY A 104 10.94 -6.48 -11.61
C GLY A 104 9.84 -5.42 -11.53
N TYR A 105 9.96 -4.37 -12.36
CA TYR A 105 8.96 -3.30 -12.41
C TYR A 105 7.55 -3.78 -12.77
N LYS A 106 7.43 -4.88 -13.53
CA LYS A 106 6.14 -5.51 -13.85
C LYS A 106 5.45 -6.10 -12.62
N ASP A 107 6.22 -6.64 -11.69
CA ASP A 107 5.69 -7.23 -10.47
C ASP A 107 5.05 -6.17 -9.56
N ILE A 108 5.60 -4.94 -9.56
CA ILE A 108 5.01 -3.79 -8.86
C ILE A 108 3.63 -3.48 -9.43
N GLY A 109 3.51 -3.33 -10.76
CA GLY A 109 2.21 -3.11 -11.39
C GLY A 109 1.20 -4.23 -11.11
N LEU A 110 1.66 -5.49 -11.13
CA LEU A 110 0.81 -6.64 -10.80
C LEU A 110 0.38 -6.61 -9.32
N MET A 111 1.22 -6.16 -8.39
CA MET A 111 0.85 -5.98 -6.99
C MET A 111 -0.31 -5.01 -6.83
N TYR A 112 -0.22 -3.83 -7.44
CA TYR A 112 -1.27 -2.81 -7.40
C TYR A 112 -2.58 -3.32 -7.99
N LEU A 113 -2.50 -3.96 -9.16
CA LEU A 113 -3.68 -4.47 -9.86
C LEU A 113 -4.32 -5.66 -9.12
N SER A 114 -3.51 -6.60 -8.67
CA SER A 114 -4.01 -7.77 -7.91
C SER A 114 -4.64 -7.35 -6.60
N GLY A 115 -4.04 -6.39 -5.88
CA GLY A 115 -4.60 -5.83 -4.65
C GLY A 115 -5.96 -5.18 -4.88
N MET A 116 -6.09 -4.38 -5.95
CA MET A 116 -7.36 -3.76 -6.34
C MET A 116 -8.45 -4.81 -6.63
N VAL A 117 -8.14 -5.80 -7.46
CA VAL A 117 -9.09 -6.84 -7.87
C VAL A 117 -9.52 -7.69 -6.67
N TRP A 118 -8.57 -8.17 -5.86
CA TRP A 118 -8.87 -8.97 -4.68
C TRP A 118 -9.68 -8.21 -3.63
N ALA A 119 -9.31 -6.96 -3.35
CA ALA A 119 -10.08 -6.10 -2.44
C ALA A 119 -11.52 -5.93 -2.93
N LEU A 120 -11.70 -5.69 -4.23
CA LEU A 120 -13.03 -5.52 -4.83
C LEU A 120 -13.85 -6.82 -4.74
N VAL A 121 -13.26 -7.97 -5.09
CA VAL A 121 -13.97 -9.26 -5.07
C VAL A 121 -14.42 -9.61 -3.65
N VAL A 122 -13.50 -9.57 -2.68
CA VAL A 122 -13.80 -9.94 -1.29
C VAL A 122 -14.80 -8.96 -0.66
N SER A 123 -14.58 -7.66 -0.82
CA SER A 123 -15.50 -6.67 -0.26
C SER A 123 -16.86 -6.68 -0.96
N TYR A 124 -16.94 -7.03 -2.25
CA TYR A 124 -18.21 -7.22 -2.94
C TYR A 124 -19.01 -8.42 -2.38
N VAL A 125 -18.32 -9.53 -2.06
CA VAL A 125 -18.97 -10.67 -1.38
C VAL A 125 -19.52 -10.24 -0.02
N LEU A 126 -18.74 -9.51 0.78
CA LEU A 126 -19.18 -8.96 2.07
C LEU A 126 -20.36 -8.00 1.93
N TYR A 127 -20.39 -7.20 0.88
CA TYR A 127 -21.53 -6.35 0.55
C TYR A 127 -22.79 -7.16 0.22
N LYS A 128 -22.66 -8.26 -0.52
CA LYS A 128 -23.80 -9.16 -0.83
C LYS A 128 -24.39 -9.82 0.42
N VAL A 129 -23.56 -10.11 1.42
CA VAL A 129 -23.99 -10.62 2.73
C VAL A 129 -24.49 -9.49 3.65
N MET A 130 -24.56 -8.26 3.15
CA MET A 130 -24.99 -7.06 3.91
C MET A 130 -24.08 -6.73 5.11
N ALA A 131 -22.83 -7.21 5.12
CA ALA A 131 -21.88 -6.94 6.19
C ALA A 131 -21.29 -5.53 6.12
N ILE A 132 -21.14 -4.97 4.91
CA ILE A 132 -20.53 -3.65 4.66
C ILE A 132 -21.35 -2.83 3.65
N GLY A 133 -21.15 -1.50 3.66
CA GLY A 133 -21.81 -0.60 2.72
C GLY A 133 -21.14 -0.56 1.34
N ALA A 134 -21.88 -0.14 0.30
CA ALA A 134 -21.34 0.02 -1.05
C ALA A 134 -20.21 1.06 -1.14
N GLY A 135 -20.17 2.06 -0.24
CA GLY A 135 -19.08 3.03 -0.13
C GLY A 135 -17.81 2.40 0.36
N ASP A 136 -17.91 1.49 1.34
CA ASP A 136 -16.79 0.79 1.94
C ASP A 136 -16.11 -0.18 0.95
N VAL A 137 -16.90 -0.82 0.07
CA VAL A 137 -16.37 -1.65 -1.03
C VAL A 137 -15.41 -0.85 -1.90
N LYS A 138 -15.81 0.36 -2.29
CA LYS A 138 -14.97 1.26 -3.09
C LYS A 138 -13.72 1.70 -2.33
N LEU A 139 -13.85 1.96 -1.04
CA LEU A 139 -12.71 2.33 -0.20
C LEU A 139 -11.71 1.17 -0.06
N PHE A 140 -12.19 -0.07 0.16
CA PHE A 140 -11.33 -1.25 0.16
C PHE A 140 -10.60 -1.46 -1.18
N MET A 141 -11.27 -1.17 -2.30
CA MET A 141 -10.63 -1.21 -3.61
C MET A 141 -9.43 -0.25 -3.67
N VAL A 142 -9.57 0.99 -3.17
CA VAL A 142 -8.47 1.95 -3.09
C VAL A 142 -7.37 1.46 -2.14
N VAL A 143 -7.71 0.97 -0.95
CA VAL A 143 -6.75 0.42 0.01
C VAL A 143 -5.98 -0.74 -0.61
N GLY A 144 -6.66 -1.61 -1.36
CA GLY A 144 -6.05 -2.74 -2.05
C GLY A 144 -5.01 -2.35 -3.08
N THR A 145 -5.23 -1.24 -3.82
CA THR A 145 -4.23 -0.74 -4.76
C THR A 145 -2.91 -0.41 -4.08
N PHE A 146 -2.92 0.19 -2.91
CA PHE A 146 -1.70 0.58 -2.19
C PHE A 146 -1.00 -0.59 -1.48
N MET A 147 -1.76 -1.56 -0.95
CA MET A 147 -1.24 -2.60 -0.07
C MET A 147 -0.93 -3.93 -0.78
N GLY A 148 -1.55 -4.15 -1.95
CA GLY A 148 -1.47 -5.45 -2.62
C GLY A 148 -2.41 -6.49 -2.00
N TYR A 149 -2.49 -7.68 -2.65
CA TYR A 149 -3.51 -8.68 -2.32
C TYR A 149 -3.35 -9.33 -0.95
N LYS A 150 -2.13 -9.55 -0.46
CA LYS A 150 -1.89 -10.18 0.84
C LYS A 150 -2.31 -9.27 1.99
N ASP A 151 -1.82 -8.05 1.96
CA ASP A 151 -1.99 -7.09 3.06
C ASP A 151 -3.43 -6.59 3.15
N VAL A 152 -4.10 -6.40 2.01
CA VAL A 152 -5.51 -5.98 2.01
C VAL A 152 -6.42 -7.04 2.64
N MET A 153 -6.10 -8.34 2.53
CA MET A 153 -6.86 -9.38 3.19
C MET A 153 -6.80 -9.27 4.70
N TYR A 154 -5.60 -9.00 5.26
CA TYR A 154 -5.45 -8.74 6.70
C TYR A 154 -6.21 -7.48 7.12
N ILE A 155 -6.14 -6.40 6.32
CA ILE A 155 -6.85 -5.16 6.61
C ILE A 155 -8.37 -5.39 6.63
N ILE A 156 -8.92 -6.15 5.67
CA ILE A 156 -10.36 -6.49 5.64
C ILE A 156 -10.76 -7.24 6.90
N VAL A 157 -9.99 -8.26 7.30
CA VAL A 157 -10.27 -9.04 8.52
C VAL A 157 -10.22 -8.15 9.77
N ILE A 158 -9.16 -7.34 9.91
CA ILE A 158 -9.02 -6.42 11.06
C ILE A 158 -10.16 -5.41 11.08
N ALA A 159 -10.53 -4.84 9.92
CA ALA A 159 -11.63 -3.89 9.81
C ALA A 159 -12.98 -4.51 10.19
N LEU A 160 -13.23 -5.77 9.82
CA LEU A 160 -14.44 -6.49 10.21
C LEU A 160 -14.49 -6.70 11.74
N PHE A 161 -13.38 -7.12 12.37
CA PHE A 161 -13.32 -7.27 13.82
C PHE A 161 -13.50 -5.93 14.53
N ALA A 162 -12.80 -4.88 14.07
CA ALA A 162 -12.95 -3.54 14.62
C ALA A 162 -14.38 -3.01 14.46
N GLY A 163 -14.98 -3.21 13.28
CA GLY A 163 -16.35 -2.83 13.00
C GLY A 163 -17.36 -3.56 13.89
N ALA A 164 -17.19 -4.87 14.07
CA ALA A 164 -18.02 -5.66 14.97
C ALA A 164 -17.90 -5.16 16.43
N PHE A 165 -16.65 -4.91 16.88
CA PHE A 165 -16.41 -4.40 18.24
C PHE A 165 -17.04 -3.02 18.47
N ILE A 166 -16.88 -2.08 17.54
CA ILE A 166 -17.48 -0.74 17.64
C ILE A 166 -19.02 -0.86 17.59
N GLY A 167 -19.57 -1.70 16.69
CA GLY A 167 -21.00 -1.93 16.62
C GLY A 167 -21.61 -2.49 17.90
N VAL A 168 -20.94 -3.45 18.55
CA VAL A 168 -21.33 -3.99 19.84
C VAL A 168 -21.21 -2.93 20.94
N ALA A 169 -20.13 -2.16 20.97
CA ALA A 169 -19.94 -1.09 21.97
C ALA A 169 -21.02 0.00 21.83
N GLU A 170 -21.39 0.39 20.63
CA GLU A 170 -22.54 1.30 20.40
C GLU A 170 -23.87 0.71 20.85
N ALA A 171 -24.11 -0.58 20.58
CA ALA A 171 -25.32 -1.26 21.00
C ALA A 171 -25.43 -1.33 22.54
N LEU A 172 -24.34 -1.61 23.25
CA LEU A 172 -24.30 -1.67 24.72
C LEU A 172 -24.37 -0.29 25.37
N GLY A 173 -23.78 0.73 24.76
CA GLY A 173 -23.77 2.11 25.30
C GLY A 173 -25.13 2.80 25.22
N ARG A 174 -26.00 2.37 24.32
CA ARG A 174 -27.38 2.84 24.21
C ARG A 174 -28.28 1.89 24.97
N LYS A 175 -28.84 2.33 26.11
CA LYS A 175 -29.80 1.59 26.95
C LYS A 175 -31.11 1.17 26.25
N GLU A 176 -31.21 1.32 24.96
CA GLU A 176 -32.33 0.87 24.15
C GLU A 176 -31.90 -0.30 23.28
N ILE A 177 -31.92 -1.50 23.88
CA ILE A 177 -32.09 -2.73 23.10
C ILE A 177 -33.53 -2.68 22.54
N MET A 178 -33.70 -1.96 21.48
CA MET A 178 -34.93 -1.98 20.70
C MET A 178 -34.92 -3.20 19.76
N LEU A 179 -34.97 -4.39 20.37
CA LEU A 179 -35.51 -5.60 19.75
C LEU A 179 -36.96 -5.32 19.44
N VAL A 180 -37.37 -5.18 18.22
CA VAL A 180 -38.80 -5.08 17.82
C VAL A 180 -39.30 -3.71 17.40
N THR A 181 -38.64 -2.97 16.54
CA THR A 181 -39.40 -2.14 15.61
C THR A 181 -38.52 -1.80 14.40
N GLY A 182 -38.95 -2.24 13.21
CA GLY A 182 -38.24 -2.07 11.94
C GLY A 182 -38.14 -0.63 11.44
N LYS A 183 -37.67 0.30 12.26
CA LYS A 183 -37.50 1.68 11.87
C LYS A 183 -36.20 2.26 12.42
N SER A 184 -35.37 2.65 11.50
CA SER A 184 -34.01 3.22 11.59
C SER A 184 -32.89 2.21 11.79
N MET A 185 -32.43 1.59 10.71
CA MET A 185 -31.04 1.13 10.62
C MET A 185 -30.15 2.33 10.93
N HIS A 186 -29.57 2.37 12.14
CA HIS A 186 -28.53 3.35 12.46
C HIS A 186 -27.36 3.10 11.51
N LYS A 187 -27.02 4.11 10.73
CA LYS A 187 -25.89 4.06 9.81
C LYS A 187 -24.62 4.05 10.64
N PHE A 188 -23.99 2.90 10.70
CA PHE A 188 -22.68 2.73 11.33
C PHE A 188 -21.58 3.25 10.39
N HIS A 189 -20.64 4.03 10.93
CA HIS A 189 -19.50 4.56 10.19
C HIS A 189 -18.39 3.50 10.09
N PHE A 190 -18.52 2.58 9.13
CA PHE A 190 -17.56 1.49 8.95
C PHE A 190 -16.18 2.00 8.44
N SER A 191 -16.13 3.20 7.89
CA SER A 191 -14.89 3.86 7.45
C SER A 191 -13.84 4.01 8.56
N TYR A 192 -14.25 4.18 9.82
CA TYR A 192 -13.34 4.19 10.97
C TYR A 192 -12.70 2.83 11.22
N ALA A 193 -13.44 1.76 11.04
CA ALA A 193 -12.90 0.41 11.16
C ALA A 193 -11.86 0.12 10.08
N ILE A 194 -12.11 0.59 8.84
CA ILE A 194 -11.14 0.49 7.74
C ILE A 194 -9.88 1.29 8.06
N MET A 195 -10.03 2.53 8.55
CA MET A 195 -8.91 3.37 8.93
C MET A 195 -8.08 2.73 10.06
N ALA A 196 -8.71 2.15 11.07
CA ALA A 196 -8.02 1.43 12.14
C ALA A 196 -7.25 0.22 11.61
N GLY A 197 -7.83 -0.55 10.68
CA GLY A 197 -7.17 -1.67 10.01
C GLY A 197 -5.94 -1.23 9.22
N VAL A 198 -6.04 -0.12 8.49
CA VAL A 198 -4.91 0.45 7.75
C VAL A 198 -3.82 0.93 8.69
N CYS A 199 -4.16 1.68 9.75
CA CYS A 199 -3.20 2.14 10.76
C CYS A 199 -2.46 0.98 11.41
N MET A 200 -3.18 -0.06 11.84
CA MET A 200 -2.57 -1.26 12.45
C MET A 200 -1.61 -1.95 11.48
N MET A 201 -2.00 -2.11 10.21
CA MET A 201 -1.15 -2.77 9.22
C MET A 201 0.11 -1.95 8.90
N VAL A 202 -0.01 -0.62 8.81
CA VAL A 202 1.14 0.28 8.63
C VAL A 202 2.09 0.19 9.82
N CYS A 203 1.57 0.15 11.06
CA CYS A 203 2.38 -0.02 12.25
C CYS A 203 3.12 -1.37 12.27
N LEU A 204 2.45 -2.47 11.91
CA LEU A 204 3.08 -3.80 11.85
C LEU A 204 4.22 -3.83 10.84
N LYS A 205 4.01 -3.27 9.64
CA LYS A 205 5.06 -3.19 8.61
C LYS A 205 6.21 -2.26 8.98
N SER A 206 5.95 -1.18 9.69
CA SER A 206 7.02 -0.31 10.20
C SER A 206 7.82 -0.96 11.33
N ALA A 207 7.22 -1.92 12.05
CA ALA A 207 7.89 -2.74 13.07
C ALA A 207 8.66 -3.94 12.49
N GLY A 208 8.60 -4.16 11.16
CA GLY A 208 9.33 -5.24 10.47
C GLY A 208 8.69 -6.62 10.60
N ILE A 209 7.39 -6.69 10.92
CA ILE A 209 6.59 -7.92 11.06
C ILE A 209 5.81 -8.21 9.78
#